data_f1c30d76dcdbf4eb7777b2c1b9c8e386
#
_entry.id   f1c30d76dcdbf4eb7777b2c1b9c8e386
#
_cell.length_a   1.000
_cell.length_b   1.000
_cell.length_c   1.000
_cell.angle_alpha   90.00
_cell.angle_beta   90.00
_cell.angle_gamma   90.00
#
_symmetry.space_group_name_H-M   'P 1'
#
loop_
_entity.id
_entity.type
_entity.pdbx_description
1 polymer ?
#
loop_
_entity_poly.entity_id
_entity_poly.type
_entity_poly.pdbx_seq_one_letter_code
_entity_poly.pdbx_strand_id
1 'polypeptide(L)'
;MNTREIDRFIRSDDACRGVFQGVFSIDTLPEKPHLLVCNTDPSHRPGKHWIALFVDSTGRGEFFDSFGQQPSSVFEDYMNKHCTGWIFNTKQLQSIVSSYCGFYCCFYCMLRCRGFDLTRIVNLFGRDTGFNDSIVYGFVCDTP
;
A
#
# COMPACT_ATOMS: atom_id res chain seq x y z
N MET A 1 12.42 -3.79 0.82
CA MET A 1 12.39 -2.81 1.93
C MET A 1 11.88 -3.49 3.19
N ASN A 2 12.34 -3.05 4.33
CA ASN A 2 11.84 -3.49 5.63
C ASN A 2 10.87 -2.44 6.22
N THR A 3 10.26 -2.76 7.36
CA THR A 3 9.31 -1.88 8.05
C THR A 3 9.86 -0.47 8.28
N ARG A 4 11.10 -0.40 8.78
CA ARG A 4 11.74 0.88 9.12
C ARG A 4 12.01 1.72 7.88
N GLU A 5 12.45 1.10 6.80
CA GLU A 5 12.73 1.79 5.55
C GLU A 5 11.46 2.35 4.92
N ILE A 6 10.38 1.57 4.89
CA ILE A 6 9.09 2.01 4.37
C ILE A 6 8.57 3.20 5.20
N ASP A 7 8.59 3.06 6.52
CA ASP A 7 8.10 4.13 7.41
C ASP A 7 8.90 5.41 7.23
N ARG A 8 10.21 5.31 7.21
CA ARG A 8 11.11 6.47 7.03
C ARG A 8 10.86 7.15 5.69
N PHE A 9 10.77 6.38 4.63
CA PHE A 9 10.60 6.92 3.28
C PHE A 9 9.29 7.70 3.15
N ILE A 10 8.17 7.11 3.59
CA ILE A 10 6.86 7.75 3.48
C ILE A 10 6.80 9.00 4.37
N ARG A 11 7.32 8.93 5.59
CA ARG A 11 7.30 10.08 6.51
C ARG A 11 8.25 11.21 6.09
N SER A 12 9.21 10.93 5.23
CA SER A 12 10.08 11.97 4.69
C SER A 12 9.39 12.85 3.66
N ASP A 13 8.28 12.38 3.12
CA ASP A 13 7.49 13.11 2.12
C ASP A 13 6.55 14.11 2.79
N ASP A 14 6.62 15.38 2.38
CA ASP A 14 5.85 16.45 3.00
C ASP A 14 4.34 16.23 2.92
N ALA A 15 3.86 15.68 1.82
CA ALA A 15 2.42 15.42 1.66
C ALA A 15 1.93 14.25 2.52
N CYS A 16 2.80 13.29 2.83
CA CYS A 16 2.43 12.10 3.60
C CYS A 16 2.60 12.27 5.11
N ARG A 17 3.53 13.11 5.54
CA ARG A 17 4.00 13.18 6.94
C ARG A 17 2.87 13.34 7.96
N GLY A 18 1.88 14.17 7.68
CA GLY A 18 0.77 14.43 8.59
C GLY A 18 -0.42 13.49 8.42
N VAL A 19 -0.37 12.58 7.45
CA VAL A 19 -1.49 11.70 7.06
C VAL A 19 -1.17 10.23 7.31
N PHE A 20 0.07 9.84 7.09
CA PHE A 20 0.51 8.46 7.19
C PHE A 20 0.57 7.99 8.64
N GLN A 21 -0.17 6.92 8.94
CA GLN A 21 -0.25 6.39 10.30
C GLN A 21 0.92 5.49 10.69
N GLY A 22 1.52 4.82 9.72
CA GLY A 22 2.66 3.96 9.96
C GLY A 22 2.55 2.61 9.25
N VAL A 23 3.46 1.71 9.65
CA VAL A 23 3.56 0.35 9.13
C VAL A 23 3.12 -0.61 10.22
N PHE A 24 2.16 -1.47 9.89
CA PHE A 24 1.54 -2.38 10.86
C PHE A 24 1.68 -3.83 10.39
N SER A 25 1.44 -4.75 11.30
CA SER A 25 1.23 -6.17 11.00
C SER A 25 -0.27 -6.48 11.00
N ILE A 26 -0.65 -7.63 10.45
CA ILE A 26 -2.06 -8.02 10.35
C ILE A 26 -2.76 -8.06 11.73
N ASP A 27 -2.00 -8.31 12.80
CA ASP A 27 -2.50 -8.40 14.18
C ASP A 27 -2.41 -7.09 14.97
N THR A 28 -1.87 -6.01 14.37
CA THR A 28 -1.68 -4.72 15.05
C THR A 28 -2.38 -3.56 14.34
N LEU A 29 -3.33 -3.84 13.46
CA LEU A 29 -4.04 -2.82 12.68
C LEU A 29 -4.75 -1.82 13.58
N PRO A 30 -4.75 -0.51 13.23
CA PRO A 30 -5.37 0.52 14.07
C PRO A 30 -6.90 0.44 14.06
N GLU A 31 -7.53 0.91 15.13
CA GLU A 31 -8.98 0.94 15.23
C GLU A 31 -9.62 2.00 14.33
N LYS A 32 -8.89 3.04 13.98
CA LYS A 32 -9.36 4.12 13.09
C LYS A 32 -8.40 4.27 11.93
N PRO A 33 -8.54 3.43 10.90
CA PRO A 33 -7.62 3.48 9.77
C PRO A 33 -7.81 4.74 8.93
N HIS A 34 -6.71 5.27 8.41
CA HIS A 34 -6.72 6.37 7.46
C HIS A 34 -5.78 6.06 6.29
N LEU A 35 -4.46 6.16 6.48
CA LEU A 35 -3.47 5.75 5.48
C LEU A 35 -2.38 4.96 6.17
N LEU A 36 -2.18 3.72 5.73
CA LEU A 36 -1.19 2.84 6.36
C LEU A 36 -0.66 1.80 5.39
N VAL A 37 0.48 1.25 5.74
CA VAL A 37 1.05 0.07 5.08
C VAL A 37 0.97 -1.08 6.07
N CYS A 38 0.63 -2.25 5.60
CA CYS A 38 0.46 -3.42 6.43
C CYS A 38 1.20 -4.62 5.84
N ASN A 39 1.87 -5.36 6.71
CA ASN A 39 2.41 -6.65 6.37
C ASN A 39 1.29 -7.70 6.46
N THR A 40 1.25 -8.61 5.49
CA THR A 40 0.20 -9.64 5.46
C THR A 40 0.40 -10.73 6.51
N ASP A 41 1.58 -10.78 7.15
CA ASP A 41 1.87 -11.73 8.23
C ASP A 41 1.64 -11.10 9.60
N PRO A 42 1.37 -11.92 10.64
CA PRO A 42 1.38 -11.45 12.02
C PRO A 42 2.76 -10.94 12.46
N SER A 43 2.77 -10.10 13.50
CA SER A 43 4.01 -9.45 13.98
C SER A 43 5.10 -10.43 14.43
N HIS A 44 4.73 -11.67 14.81
CA HIS A 44 5.69 -12.68 15.27
C HIS A 44 6.38 -13.47 14.14
N ARG A 45 6.08 -13.13 12.87
CA ARG A 45 6.67 -13.79 11.70
C ARG A 45 7.41 -12.80 10.82
N PRO A 46 8.41 -13.27 10.04
CA PRO A 46 8.99 -12.44 8.99
C PRO A 46 7.89 -12.05 7.98
N GLY A 47 7.86 -10.79 7.61
CA GLY A 47 6.87 -10.30 6.67
C GLY A 47 7.07 -10.88 5.28
N LYS A 48 5.98 -11.35 4.65
CA LYS A 48 6.03 -11.89 3.29
C LYS A 48 5.63 -10.90 2.23
N HIS A 49 4.70 -10.00 2.54
CA HIS A 49 4.12 -9.11 1.54
C HIS A 49 3.58 -7.84 2.18
N TRP A 50 3.79 -6.72 1.50
CA TRP A 50 3.32 -5.40 1.95
C TRP A 50 2.14 -4.97 1.09
N ILE A 51 1.08 -4.48 1.76
CA ILE A 51 -0.09 -3.87 1.12
C ILE A 51 -0.33 -2.51 1.74
N ALA A 52 -1.14 -1.69 1.08
CA ALA A 52 -1.51 -0.37 1.61
C ALA A 52 -3.02 -0.24 1.72
N LEU A 53 -3.46 0.48 2.74
CA LEU A 53 -4.87 0.75 3.00
C LEU A 53 -5.10 2.25 3.12
N PHE A 54 -6.24 2.70 2.61
CA PHE A 54 -6.68 4.09 2.75
C PHE A 54 -8.17 4.12 3.05
N VAL A 55 -8.55 4.96 4.02
CA VAL A 55 -9.97 5.23 4.33
C VAL A 55 -10.12 6.74 4.43
N ASP A 56 -10.99 7.33 3.60
CA ASP A 56 -11.21 8.76 3.60
C ASP A 56 -12.20 9.20 4.71
N SER A 57 -12.41 10.50 4.82
CA SER A 57 -13.29 11.07 5.86
C SER A 57 -14.76 10.67 5.72
N THR A 58 -15.17 10.21 4.53
CA THR A 58 -16.55 9.74 4.29
C THR A 58 -16.73 8.25 4.52
N GLY A 59 -15.65 7.54 4.85
CA GLY A 59 -15.66 6.09 5.06
C GLY A 59 -15.43 5.28 3.80
N ARG A 60 -15.01 5.89 2.71
CA ARG A 60 -14.65 5.18 1.49
C ARG A 60 -13.23 4.64 1.62
N GLY A 61 -13.05 3.35 1.34
CA GLY A 61 -11.79 2.68 1.51
C GLY A 61 -11.18 2.16 0.22
N GLU A 62 -9.84 2.01 0.27
CA GLU A 62 -9.06 1.40 -0.81
C GLU A 62 -8.10 0.38 -0.21
N PHE A 63 -8.01 -0.77 -0.86
CA PHE A 63 -7.04 -1.81 -0.52
C PHE A 63 -6.11 -1.99 -1.72
N PHE A 64 -4.83 -1.68 -1.54
CA PHE A 64 -3.85 -1.75 -2.62
C PHE A 64 -2.90 -2.93 -2.41
N ASP A 65 -2.86 -3.82 -3.41
CA ASP A 65 -1.94 -4.95 -3.47
C ASP A 65 -1.27 -4.97 -4.83
N SER A 66 0.04 -4.82 -4.86
CA SER A 66 0.80 -4.79 -6.12
C SER A 66 0.69 -6.08 -6.94
N PHE A 67 0.32 -7.20 -6.31
CA PHE A 67 0.03 -8.44 -7.04
C PHE A 67 -1.40 -8.52 -7.56
N GLY A 68 -2.28 -7.61 -7.17
CA GLY A 68 -3.67 -7.59 -7.64
C GLY A 68 -4.50 -8.76 -7.14
N GLN A 69 -4.11 -9.37 -6.03
CA GLN A 69 -4.84 -10.51 -5.46
C GLN A 69 -5.99 -10.04 -4.61
N GLN A 70 -7.03 -10.88 -4.52
CA GLN A 70 -8.16 -10.61 -3.65
C GLN A 70 -7.71 -10.57 -2.19
N PRO A 71 -8.17 -9.59 -1.40
CA PRO A 71 -7.84 -9.51 0.02
C PRO A 71 -8.27 -10.78 0.77
N SER A 72 -7.47 -11.19 1.75
CA SER A 72 -7.83 -12.30 2.63
C SER A 72 -9.05 -11.96 3.49
N SER A 73 -9.66 -12.98 4.10
CA SER A 73 -10.85 -12.79 4.94
C SER A 73 -10.60 -11.82 6.09
N VAL A 74 -9.38 -11.81 6.65
CA VAL A 74 -9.03 -10.89 7.74
C VAL A 74 -9.10 -9.44 7.27
N PHE A 75 -8.54 -9.14 6.09
CA PHE A 75 -8.59 -7.80 5.53
C PHE A 75 -10.00 -7.43 5.07
N GLU A 76 -10.74 -8.37 4.48
CA GLU A 76 -12.14 -8.14 4.11
C GLU A 76 -12.97 -7.72 5.32
N ASP A 77 -12.86 -8.47 6.43
CA ASP A 77 -13.58 -8.17 7.66
C ASP A 77 -13.17 -6.80 8.21
N TYR A 78 -11.87 -6.49 8.17
CA TYR A 78 -11.36 -5.21 8.64
C TYR A 78 -11.91 -4.04 7.80
N MET A 79 -11.88 -4.17 6.48
CA MET A 79 -12.39 -3.12 5.61
C MET A 79 -13.91 -2.98 5.73
N ASN A 80 -14.64 -4.08 5.85
CA ASN A 80 -16.11 -4.04 6.05
C ASN A 80 -16.47 -3.37 7.37
N LYS A 81 -15.68 -3.56 8.40
CA LYS A 81 -15.92 -2.95 9.71
C LYS A 81 -15.71 -1.43 9.69
N HIS A 82 -14.70 -0.97 8.94
CA HIS A 82 -14.24 0.42 9.02
C HIS A 82 -14.68 1.29 7.85
N CYS A 83 -15.24 0.70 6.79
CA CYS A 83 -15.62 1.44 5.59
C CYS A 83 -17.10 1.29 5.30
N THR A 84 -17.72 2.35 4.76
CA THR A 84 -19.07 2.29 4.20
C THR A 84 -19.10 1.62 2.84
N GLY A 85 -17.97 1.65 2.13
CA GLY A 85 -17.73 0.96 0.88
C GLY A 85 -16.24 1.02 0.59
N TRP A 86 -15.72 0.00 -0.11
CA TRP A 86 -14.30 -0.04 -0.43
C TRP A 86 -14.05 -0.82 -1.72
N ILE A 87 -12.91 -0.55 -2.34
CA ILE A 87 -12.47 -1.19 -3.58
C ILE A 87 -11.05 -1.73 -3.40
N PHE A 88 -10.68 -2.67 -4.25
CA PHE A 88 -9.31 -3.18 -4.36
C PHE A 88 -8.94 -3.38 -5.83
N ASN A 89 -7.64 -3.37 -6.12
CA ASN A 89 -7.17 -3.57 -7.49
C ASN A 89 -7.03 -5.05 -7.81
N THR A 90 -7.37 -5.42 -9.03
CA THR A 90 -7.25 -6.79 -9.53
C THR A 90 -6.13 -6.93 -10.57
N LYS A 91 -5.60 -5.81 -11.06
CA LYS A 91 -4.50 -5.81 -12.02
C LYS A 91 -3.19 -6.11 -11.30
N GLN A 92 -2.45 -7.10 -11.80
CA GLN A 92 -1.11 -7.39 -11.31
C GLN A 92 -0.14 -6.35 -11.85
N LEU A 93 0.57 -5.68 -10.96
CA LEU A 93 1.56 -4.65 -11.30
C LEU A 93 2.97 -5.20 -11.16
N GLN A 94 3.22 -5.90 -10.07
CA GLN A 94 4.53 -6.40 -9.67
C GLN A 94 4.82 -7.76 -10.30
N SER A 95 6.08 -7.97 -10.69
CA SER A 95 6.54 -9.29 -11.12
C SER A 95 6.46 -10.28 -9.95
N ILE A 96 5.98 -11.50 -10.22
CA ILE A 96 5.85 -12.55 -9.20
C ILE A 96 7.18 -13.00 -8.62
N VAL A 97 8.29 -12.70 -9.30
CA VAL A 97 9.64 -13.08 -8.86
C VAL A 97 10.36 -11.94 -8.13
N SER A 98 9.76 -10.75 -8.05
CA SER A 98 10.40 -9.61 -7.41
C SER A 98 9.95 -9.45 -5.96
N SER A 99 10.73 -8.67 -5.18
CA SER A 99 10.43 -8.34 -3.79
C SER A 99 10.11 -6.85 -3.61
N TYR A 100 9.52 -6.22 -4.62
CA TYR A 100 9.32 -4.76 -4.64
C TYR A 100 7.98 -4.31 -4.07
N CYS A 101 7.23 -5.17 -3.36
CA CYS A 101 5.93 -4.79 -2.79
C CYS A 101 6.01 -3.54 -1.89
N GLY A 102 7.08 -3.41 -1.12
CA GLY A 102 7.31 -2.20 -0.31
C GLY A 102 7.48 -0.94 -1.13
N PHE A 103 8.17 -1.03 -2.26
CA PHE A 103 8.32 0.09 -3.19
C PHE A 103 6.99 0.52 -3.78
N TYR A 104 6.13 -0.43 -4.13
CA TYR A 104 4.78 -0.14 -4.64
C TYR A 104 3.93 0.55 -3.57
N CYS A 105 4.03 0.11 -2.31
CA CYS A 105 3.30 0.75 -1.21
C CYS A 105 3.75 2.20 -1.01
N CYS A 106 5.05 2.46 -1.08
CA CYS A 106 5.58 3.83 -1.01
C CYS A 106 5.03 4.70 -2.14
N PHE A 107 5.03 4.16 -3.36
CA PHE A 107 4.51 4.84 -4.54
C PHE A 107 3.01 5.16 -4.37
N TYR A 108 2.22 4.17 -3.95
CA TYR A 108 0.80 4.36 -3.71
C TYR A 108 0.54 5.46 -2.68
N CYS A 109 1.19 5.39 -1.52
CA CYS A 109 0.97 6.36 -0.45
C CYS A 109 1.29 7.78 -0.89
N MET A 110 2.41 7.97 -1.60
CA MET A 110 2.83 9.29 -2.04
C MET A 110 1.88 9.88 -3.07
N LEU A 111 1.39 9.08 -4.00
CA LEU A 111 0.41 9.54 -4.98
C LEU A 111 -0.98 9.74 -4.35
N ARG A 112 -1.36 8.86 -3.42
CA ARG A 112 -2.65 9.02 -2.72
C ARG A 112 -2.70 10.34 -1.96
N CYS A 113 -1.62 10.72 -1.30
CA CYS A 113 -1.53 11.99 -0.59
C CYS A 113 -1.56 13.21 -1.52
N ARG A 114 -1.40 13.00 -2.83
CA ARG A 114 -1.49 14.05 -3.84
C ARG A 114 -2.79 14.04 -4.62
N GLY A 115 -3.80 13.29 -4.12
CA GLY A 115 -5.13 13.28 -4.69
C GLY A 115 -5.38 12.23 -5.76
N PHE A 116 -4.46 11.31 -5.99
CA PHE A 116 -4.65 10.20 -6.94
C PHE A 116 -5.36 9.06 -6.23
N ASP A 117 -6.51 8.64 -6.75
CA ASP A 117 -7.22 7.48 -6.20
C ASP A 117 -6.60 6.16 -6.71
N LEU A 118 -7.07 5.04 -6.15
CA LEU A 118 -6.55 3.71 -6.46
C LEU A 118 -6.59 3.43 -7.97
N THR A 119 -7.71 3.72 -8.62
CA THR A 119 -7.89 3.44 -10.04
C THR A 119 -6.88 4.21 -10.89
N ARG A 120 -6.68 5.49 -10.59
CA ARG A 120 -5.71 6.32 -11.31
C ARG A 120 -4.28 5.85 -11.09
N ILE A 121 -3.94 5.47 -9.86
CA ILE A 121 -2.59 4.98 -9.55
C ILE A 121 -2.31 3.69 -10.30
N VAL A 122 -3.23 2.73 -10.25
CA VAL A 122 -3.07 1.43 -10.93
C VAL A 122 -2.96 1.62 -12.44
N ASN A 123 -3.71 2.56 -13.01
CA ASN A 123 -3.70 2.83 -14.44
C ASN A 123 -2.41 3.51 -14.95
N LEU A 124 -1.53 3.94 -14.06
CA LEU A 124 -0.19 4.43 -14.45
C LEU A 124 0.73 3.29 -14.92
N PHE A 125 0.40 2.06 -14.58
CA PHE A 125 1.22 0.89 -14.89
C PHE A 125 0.69 0.14 -16.11
N GLY A 126 1.60 -0.48 -16.86
CA GLY A 126 1.28 -1.32 -17.98
C GLY A 126 1.20 -2.79 -17.62
N ARG A 127 1.25 -3.66 -18.64
CA ARG A 127 1.24 -5.11 -18.48
C ARG A 127 2.64 -5.71 -18.27
N ASP A 128 3.67 -4.97 -18.63
CA ASP A 128 5.06 -5.39 -18.43
C ASP A 128 5.43 -5.20 -16.96
N THR A 129 5.33 -6.26 -16.17
CA THR A 129 5.59 -6.21 -14.74
C THR A 129 7.04 -5.87 -14.41
N GLY A 130 7.98 -6.31 -15.24
CA GLY A 130 9.40 -5.96 -15.07
C GLY A 130 9.63 -4.46 -15.25
N PHE A 131 8.98 -3.87 -16.24
CA PHE A 131 9.03 -2.43 -16.45
C PHE A 131 8.37 -1.67 -15.30
N ASN A 132 7.23 -2.15 -14.83
CA ASN A 132 6.55 -1.57 -13.66
C ASN A 132 7.47 -1.57 -12.44
N ASP A 133 8.14 -2.69 -12.18
CA ASP A 133 9.10 -2.81 -11.08
C ASP A 133 10.19 -1.75 -11.19
N SER A 134 10.69 -1.50 -12.40
CA SER A 134 11.74 -0.50 -12.62
C SER A 134 11.25 0.92 -12.33
N ILE A 135 9.98 1.22 -12.60
CA ILE A 135 9.37 2.53 -12.31
C ILE A 135 9.38 2.78 -10.80
N VAL A 136 8.86 1.85 -10.00
CA VAL A 136 8.77 2.06 -8.55
C VAL A 136 10.14 2.01 -7.89
N TYR A 137 11.05 1.19 -8.40
CA TYR A 137 12.43 1.15 -7.91
C TYR A 137 13.12 2.50 -8.11
N GLY A 138 13.05 3.04 -9.32
CA GLY A 138 13.62 4.35 -9.63
C GLY A 138 12.99 5.47 -8.82
N PHE A 139 11.66 5.42 -8.66
CA PHE A 139 10.93 6.41 -7.87
C PHE A 139 11.44 6.49 -6.43
N VAL A 140 11.63 5.35 -5.77
CA VAL A 140 12.10 5.31 -4.39
C VAL A 140 13.59 5.61 -4.29
N CYS A 141 14.41 5.02 -5.15
CA CYS A 141 15.86 5.15 -5.07
C CYS A 141 16.38 6.50 -5.55
N ASP A 142 15.67 7.16 -6.47
CA ASP A 142 16.06 8.45 -7.04
C ASP A 142 15.46 9.64 -6.30
N THR A 143 14.59 9.39 -5.33
CA THR A 143 14.03 10.46 -4.50
C THR A 143 15.06 10.87 -3.44
N PRO A 144 15.44 12.17 -3.37
CA PRO A 144 16.43 12.65 -2.40
C PRO A 144 16.02 12.46 -0.94
#